data_2cc4de58eccf86d841815b3d5f8085e9
#
_entry.id   2cc4de58eccf86d841815b3d5f8085e9
#
_cell.length_a   1.000
_cell.length_b   1.000
_cell.length_c   1.000
_cell.angle_alpha   90.00
_cell.angle_beta   90.00
_cell.angle_gamma   90.00
#
_symmetry.space_group_name_H-M   'P 1'
#
loop_
_entity.id
_entity.type
_entity.pdbx_description
1 polymer ?
#
loop_
_entity_poly.entity_id
_entity_poly.type
_entity_poly.pdbx_seq_one_letter_code
_entity_poly.pdbx_strand_id
1 'polypeptide(L)'
;MVDKIQKHELGFYEIKDKPTVEELQDYYANKYYQEASSSSYEINYSKDELKYFRVRNERYHSVAKKIRKTEEGSFLDDGCGEGFGLSYFKEQGYIVKGLDFSSSGVSSQIPDCLSELVTGDLFELLKIEIESKNTYDIIYLQNVLEHVINPIGLLNDLHNSLSLDGVFILTVPNDFSIIQKEAIRRKHIDKEFWVSAP
;
A
#
# COMPACT_ATOMS: atom_id res chain seq x y z
N MET A 1 0.72 15.71 21.44
CA MET A 1 0.47 15.04 20.14
C MET A 1 0.20 16.01 19.01
N VAL A 2 -0.61 17.05 19.22
CA VAL A 2 -0.92 18.10 18.19
C VAL A 2 0.34 18.82 17.65
N ASP A 3 1.41 18.87 18.42
CA ASP A 3 2.66 19.58 18.02
C ASP A 3 3.50 18.85 16.96
N LYS A 4 3.22 17.57 16.69
CA LYS A 4 3.97 16.76 15.70
C LYS A 4 3.39 16.79 14.30
N ILE A 5 2.19 17.31 14.11
CA ILE A 5 1.48 17.34 12.83
C ILE A 5 1.26 18.77 12.36
N GLN A 6 1.13 18.91 11.05
CA GLN A 6 0.71 20.15 10.39
C GLN A 6 -0.30 19.83 9.30
N LYS A 7 -1.06 20.84 8.90
CA LYS A 7 -1.98 20.74 7.77
C LYS A 7 -1.26 21.20 6.51
N HIS A 8 -1.23 20.32 5.51
CA HIS A 8 -0.72 20.66 4.18
C HIS A 8 -1.68 21.63 3.47
N GLU A 9 -1.19 22.42 2.50
CA GLU A 9 -2.01 23.35 1.70
C GLU A 9 -3.14 22.67 0.95
N LEU A 10 -2.98 21.42 0.53
CA LEU A 10 -4.00 20.58 -0.10
C LEU A 10 -5.03 20.00 0.90
N GLY A 11 -4.90 20.32 2.18
CA GLY A 11 -5.89 20.03 3.21
C GLY A 11 -5.71 18.72 3.99
N PHE A 12 -4.78 17.84 3.63
CA PHE A 12 -4.44 16.66 4.43
C PHE A 12 -3.49 17.03 5.59
N TYR A 13 -3.34 16.12 6.53
CA TYR A 13 -2.39 16.27 7.64
C TYR A 13 -1.13 15.45 7.37
N GLU A 14 0.01 15.99 7.76
CA GLU A 14 1.32 15.36 7.66
C GLU A 14 2.14 15.59 8.93
N ILE A 15 3.15 14.76 9.18
CA ILE A 15 4.12 15.00 10.26
C ILE A 15 5.05 16.16 9.89
N LYS A 16 5.40 17.00 10.90
CA LYS A 16 6.29 18.16 10.70
C LYS A 16 7.73 17.73 10.42
N ASP A 17 8.22 16.81 11.25
CA ASP A 17 9.59 16.30 11.18
C ASP A 17 9.56 14.96 10.44
N LYS A 18 9.59 15.01 9.10
CA LYS A 18 9.59 13.82 8.26
C LYS A 18 10.92 13.08 8.44
N PRO A 19 10.89 11.72 8.47
CA PRO A 19 12.12 10.94 8.48
C PRO A 19 12.91 11.16 7.19
N THR A 20 14.20 10.89 7.22
CA THR A 20 15.02 10.86 6.00
C THR A 20 14.76 9.57 5.21
N VAL A 21 15.20 9.56 3.94
CA VAL A 21 15.11 8.34 3.10
C VAL A 21 15.88 7.19 3.74
N GLU A 22 17.07 7.49 4.28
CA GLU A 22 17.94 6.51 4.93
C GLU A 22 17.30 5.92 6.19
N GLU A 23 16.63 6.75 7.01
CA GLU A 23 15.91 6.28 8.20
C GLU A 23 14.74 5.37 7.84
N LEU A 24 13.99 5.68 6.78
CA LEU A 24 12.92 4.82 6.30
C LEU A 24 13.45 3.50 5.72
N GLN A 25 14.51 3.55 4.91
CA GLN A 25 15.13 2.35 4.36
C GLN A 25 15.64 1.42 5.46
N ASP A 26 16.33 1.97 6.47
CA ASP A 26 16.79 1.19 7.62
C ASP A 26 15.63 0.57 8.41
N TYR A 27 14.55 1.31 8.61
CA TYR A 27 13.35 0.82 9.29
C TYR A 27 12.71 -0.36 8.56
N TYR A 28 12.47 -0.24 7.25
CA TYR A 28 11.83 -1.30 6.47
C TYR A 28 12.75 -2.51 6.23
N ALA A 29 14.05 -2.28 6.06
CA ALA A 29 15.02 -3.36 5.86
C ALA A 29 15.26 -4.18 7.15
N ASN A 30 15.31 -3.51 8.31
CA ASN A 30 15.86 -4.10 9.54
C ASN A 30 14.87 -4.25 10.69
N LYS A 31 13.69 -3.60 10.65
CA LYS A 31 12.74 -3.60 11.77
C LYS A 31 11.34 -4.09 11.38
N TYR A 32 10.78 -3.62 10.29
CA TYR A 32 9.38 -3.82 9.96
C TYR A 32 8.98 -5.30 9.85
N TYR A 33 9.79 -6.11 9.16
CA TYR A 33 9.53 -7.54 8.96
C TYR A 33 10.24 -8.45 9.97
N GLN A 34 11.14 -7.92 10.80
CA GLN A 34 11.94 -8.74 11.74
C GLN A 34 11.40 -8.68 13.17
N GLU A 35 10.67 -7.63 13.55
CA GLU A 35 10.01 -7.55 14.84
C GLU A 35 8.57 -8.05 14.71
N ALA A 36 8.36 -9.36 14.93
CA ALA A 36 7.04 -10.03 14.99
C ALA A 36 6.09 -9.48 16.07
N SER A 37 6.47 -8.40 16.76
CA SER A 37 5.69 -7.71 17.78
C SER A 37 4.95 -6.47 17.30
N SER A 38 5.17 -6.04 16.03
CA SER A 38 4.38 -4.95 15.46
C SER A 38 3.06 -5.50 14.92
N SER A 39 1.96 -4.87 15.26
CA SER A 39 0.58 -5.24 14.94
C SER A 39 0.24 -5.22 13.43
N SER A 40 1.22 -5.11 12.55
CA SER A 40 1.04 -4.93 11.11
C SER A 40 1.39 -6.16 10.27
N TYR A 41 2.09 -7.14 10.83
CA TYR A 41 2.51 -8.35 10.13
C TYR A 41 2.32 -9.57 11.02
N GLU A 42 1.50 -10.52 10.58
CA GLU A 42 1.34 -11.81 11.24
C GLU A 42 2.03 -12.92 10.46
N ILE A 43 2.77 -13.77 11.17
CA ILE A 43 3.43 -14.94 10.58
C ILE A 43 2.39 -15.95 10.08
N ASN A 44 1.22 -16.00 10.72
CA ASN A 44 0.13 -16.91 10.38
C ASN A 44 -1.21 -16.19 10.43
N TYR A 45 -1.84 -16.00 9.30
CA TYR A 45 -3.20 -15.48 9.21
C TYR A 45 -4.24 -16.58 9.46
N SER A 46 -5.29 -16.24 10.22
CA SER A 46 -6.46 -17.10 10.39
C SER A 46 -7.23 -17.24 9.07
N LYS A 47 -8.07 -18.27 8.98
CA LYS A 47 -8.96 -18.45 7.80
C LYS A 47 -9.89 -17.28 7.57
N ASP A 48 -10.33 -16.60 8.63
CA ASP A 48 -11.24 -15.45 8.53
C ASP A 48 -10.50 -14.21 8.01
N GLU A 49 -9.24 -14.00 8.39
CA GLU A 49 -8.38 -12.93 7.85
C GLU A 49 -8.06 -13.15 6.38
N LEU A 50 -7.66 -14.36 6.00
CA LEU A 50 -7.45 -14.71 4.59
C LEU A 50 -8.72 -14.50 3.76
N LYS A 51 -9.88 -14.87 4.29
CA LYS A 51 -11.17 -14.60 3.67
C LYS A 51 -11.47 -13.12 3.57
N TYR A 52 -11.13 -12.33 4.59
CA TYR A 52 -11.26 -10.87 4.55
C TYR A 52 -10.43 -10.25 3.43
N PHE A 53 -9.15 -10.61 3.29
CA PHE A 53 -8.29 -10.12 2.20
C PHE A 53 -8.86 -10.47 0.83
N ARG A 54 -9.35 -11.71 0.66
CA ARG A 54 -9.98 -12.13 -0.59
C ARG A 54 -11.22 -11.30 -0.91
N VAL A 55 -12.16 -11.18 0.02
CA VAL A 55 -13.41 -10.40 -0.18
C VAL A 55 -13.11 -8.91 -0.45
N ARG A 56 -12.07 -8.35 0.20
CA ARG A 56 -11.61 -6.98 -0.06
C ARG A 56 -11.16 -6.84 -1.52
N ASN A 57 -10.31 -7.73 -2.00
CA ASN A 57 -9.82 -7.72 -3.39
C ASN A 57 -10.95 -7.94 -4.40
N GLU A 58 -11.90 -8.86 -4.12
CA GLU A 58 -13.11 -9.06 -4.93
C GLU A 58 -13.94 -7.78 -5.08
N ARG A 59 -14.12 -7.03 -4.00
CA ARG A 59 -14.85 -5.75 -4.02
C ARG A 59 -14.14 -4.70 -4.88
N TYR A 60 -12.84 -4.52 -4.69
CA TYR A 60 -12.06 -3.57 -5.48
C TYR A 60 -12.04 -3.93 -6.95
N HIS A 61 -11.82 -5.20 -7.28
CA HIS A 61 -11.89 -5.71 -8.63
C HIS A 61 -13.27 -5.51 -9.26
N SER A 62 -14.35 -5.79 -8.52
CA SER A 62 -15.72 -5.55 -9.00
C SER A 62 -15.98 -4.09 -9.37
N VAL A 63 -15.43 -3.14 -8.60
CA VAL A 63 -15.53 -1.70 -8.92
C VAL A 63 -14.69 -1.36 -10.15
N ALA A 64 -13.44 -1.83 -10.22
CA ALA A 64 -12.56 -1.61 -11.37
C ALA A 64 -13.18 -2.13 -12.67
N LYS A 65 -13.74 -3.34 -12.67
CA LYS A 65 -14.43 -3.92 -13.84
C LYS A 65 -15.60 -3.07 -14.31
N LYS A 66 -16.39 -2.51 -13.39
CA LYS A 66 -17.51 -1.62 -13.77
C LYS A 66 -17.05 -0.35 -14.45
N ILE A 67 -15.91 0.18 -14.03
CA ILE A 67 -15.33 1.41 -14.61
C ILE A 67 -14.70 1.10 -15.97
N ARG A 68 -13.83 0.09 -16.03
CA ARG A 68 -13.06 -0.26 -17.22
C ARG A 68 -13.87 -1.02 -18.28
N LYS A 69 -14.93 -1.70 -17.89
CA LYS A 69 -15.76 -2.57 -18.77
C LYS A 69 -14.99 -3.72 -19.43
N THR A 70 -13.91 -4.18 -18.79
CA THR A 70 -13.08 -5.32 -19.20
C THR A 70 -12.73 -6.17 -17.99
N GLU A 71 -12.45 -7.44 -18.23
CA GLU A 71 -12.07 -8.41 -17.20
C GLU A 71 -10.59 -8.83 -17.28
N GLU A 72 -9.87 -8.31 -18.27
CA GLU A 72 -8.46 -8.61 -18.51
C GLU A 72 -7.62 -7.35 -18.40
N GLY A 73 -6.32 -7.53 -18.23
CA GLY A 73 -5.36 -6.43 -18.23
C GLY A 73 -4.12 -6.69 -17.39
N SER A 74 -3.45 -5.60 -17.05
CA SER A 74 -2.26 -5.56 -16.20
C SER A 74 -2.60 -4.96 -14.84
N PHE A 75 -1.93 -5.47 -13.80
CA PHE A 75 -2.11 -5.07 -12.42
C PHE A 75 -0.76 -4.76 -11.78
N LEU A 76 -0.66 -3.60 -11.15
CA LEU A 76 0.47 -3.18 -10.33
C LEU A 76 0.03 -3.05 -8.88
N ASP A 77 0.77 -3.69 -7.96
CA ASP A 77 0.63 -3.50 -6.51
C ASP A 77 1.88 -2.80 -5.99
N ASP A 78 1.77 -1.49 -5.75
CA ASP A 78 2.88 -0.66 -5.28
C ASP A 78 2.88 -0.64 -3.75
N GLY A 79 3.89 -1.28 -3.15
CA GLY A 79 3.90 -1.65 -1.74
C GLY A 79 3.04 -2.88 -1.48
N CYS A 80 3.34 -3.99 -2.17
CA CYS A 80 2.47 -5.16 -2.20
C CYS A 80 2.45 -5.99 -0.89
N GLY A 81 3.37 -5.73 0.05
CA GLY A 81 3.42 -6.38 1.36
C GLY A 81 3.47 -7.90 1.27
N GLU A 82 2.42 -8.58 1.73
CA GLU A 82 2.30 -10.04 1.72
C GLU A 82 1.86 -10.63 0.37
N GLY A 83 1.53 -9.80 -0.62
CA GLY A 83 1.18 -10.23 -1.97
C GLY A 83 -0.24 -10.74 -2.17
N PHE A 84 -1.17 -10.52 -1.24
CA PHE A 84 -2.57 -10.97 -1.39
C PHE A 84 -3.28 -10.33 -2.59
N GLY A 85 -2.92 -9.08 -2.95
CA GLY A 85 -3.37 -8.43 -4.18
C GLY A 85 -2.85 -9.15 -5.41
N LEU A 86 -1.54 -9.40 -5.45
CA LEU A 86 -0.88 -10.11 -6.56
C LEU A 86 -1.51 -11.47 -6.82
N SER A 87 -1.63 -12.30 -5.77
CA SER A 87 -2.23 -13.63 -5.88
C SER A 87 -3.65 -13.57 -6.41
N TYR A 88 -4.47 -12.68 -5.86
CA TYR A 88 -5.86 -12.56 -6.28
C TYR A 88 -5.97 -12.17 -7.76
N PHE A 89 -5.27 -11.12 -8.22
CA PHE A 89 -5.36 -10.67 -9.62
C PHE A 89 -4.71 -11.65 -10.59
N LYS A 90 -3.66 -12.36 -10.19
CA LYS A 90 -3.08 -13.46 -10.96
C LYS A 90 -4.09 -14.61 -11.17
N GLU A 91 -4.84 -15.00 -10.13
CA GLU A 91 -5.94 -15.96 -10.23
C GLU A 91 -7.07 -15.49 -11.17
N GLN A 92 -7.28 -14.18 -11.28
CA GLN A 92 -8.27 -13.59 -12.19
C GLN A 92 -7.76 -13.44 -13.63
N GLY A 93 -6.53 -13.89 -13.94
CA GLY A 93 -5.94 -13.84 -15.28
C GLY A 93 -5.24 -12.55 -15.66
N TYR A 94 -4.99 -11.64 -14.68
CA TYR A 94 -4.22 -10.42 -14.93
C TYR A 94 -2.73 -10.72 -15.03
N ILE A 95 -2.02 -9.94 -15.85
CA ILE A 95 -0.56 -9.85 -15.80
C ILE A 95 -0.22 -8.98 -14.60
N VAL A 96 0.40 -9.58 -13.57
CA VAL A 96 0.62 -8.90 -12.29
C VAL A 96 2.08 -8.52 -12.11
N LYS A 97 2.32 -7.40 -11.43
CA LYS A 97 3.62 -6.95 -10.95
C LYS A 97 3.49 -6.37 -9.55
N GLY A 98 4.39 -6.74 -8.65
CA GLY A 98 4.52 -6.17 -7.32
C GLY A 98 5.80 -5.37 -7.20
N LEU A 99 5.73 -4.23 -6.51
CA LEU A 99 6.88 -3.46 -6.05
C LEU A 99 6.85 -3.42 -4.53
N ASP A 100 7.98 -3.66 -3.89
CA ASP A 100 8.09 -3.56 -2.43
C ASP A 100 9.57 -3.37 -2.02
N PHE A 101 9.80 -2.83 -0.83
CA PHE A 101 11.16 -2.76 -0.25
C PHE A 101 11.73 -4.14 0.06
N SER A 102 10.89 -5.14 0.36
CA SER A 102 11.28 -6.46 0.85
C SER A 102 10.50 -7.57 0.18
N SER A 103 11.16 -8.69 -0.02
CA SER A 103 10.50 -9.93 -0.47
C SER A 103 9.90 -10.74 0.68
N SER A 104 10.12 -10.35 1.94
CA SER A 104 9.79 -11.16 3.12
C SER A 104 8.29 -11.48 3.22
N GLY A 105 7.43 -10.49 2.98
CA GLY A 105 5.97 -10.67 3.03
C GLY A 105 5.48 -11.69 1.99
N VAL A 106 5.81 -11.47 0.72
CA VAL A 106 5.44 -12.37 -0.39
C VAL A 106 6.04 -13.75 -0.18
N SER A 107 7.33 -13.85 0.20
CA SER A 107 8.00 -15.13 0.45
C SER A 107 7.31 -15.96 1.53
N SER A 108 6.79 -15.29 2.57
CA SER A 108 6.13 -15.93 3.70
C SER A 108 4.71 -16.38 3.38
N GLN A 109 3.93 -15.54 2.68
CA GLN A 109 2.49 -15.74 2.54
C GLN A 109 2.08 -16.25 1.15
N ILE A 110 2.69 -15.73 0.09
CA ILE A 110 2.33 -16.05 -1.31
C ILE A 110 3.60 -16.31 -2.14
N PRO A 111 4.40 -17.35 -1.81
CA PRO A 111 5.68 -17.63 -2.49
C PRO A 111 5.53 -17.85 -4.01
N ASP A 112 4.35 -18.26 -4.49
CA ASP A 112 4.06 -18.45 -5.91
C ASP A 112 4.01 -17.13 -6.72
N CYS A 113 4.05 -15.97 -6.03
CA CYS A 113 4.12 -14.64 -6.66
C CYS A 113 5.51 -13.98 -6.56
N LEU A 114 6.53 -14.71 -6.10
CA LEU A 114 7.90 -14.15 -6.00
C LEU A 114 8.49 -13.74 -7.35
N SER A 115 8.13 -14.43 -8.43
CA SER A 115 8.61 -14.10 -9.79
C SER A 115 8.04 -12.80 -10.33
N GLU A 116 6.93 -12.34 -9.79
CA GLU A 116 6.25 -11.10 -10.16
C GLU A 116 6.65 -9.90 -9.28
N LEU A 117 7.43 -10.16 -8.22
CA LEU A 117 7.90 -9.13 -7.30
C LEU A 117 9.24 -8.56 -7.74
N VAL A 118 9.35 -7.24 -7.70
CA VAL A 118 10.62 -6.51 -7.79
C VAL A 118 10.84 -5.75 -6.49
N THR A 119 12.02 -5.94 -5.88
CA THR A 119 12.35 -5.31 -4.59
C THR A 119 13.28 -4.13 -4.76
N GLY A 120 13.02 -3.05 -4.01
CA GLY A 120 13.83 -1.84 -4.02
C GLY A 120 13.10 -0.63 -3.49
N ASP A 121 13.68 0.55 -3.67
CA ASP A 121 13.01 1.82 -3.39
C ASP A 121 11.84 2.03 -4.36
N LEU A 122 10.64 2.30 -3.85
CA LEU A 122 9.42 2.39 -4.66
C LEU A 122 9.49 3.52 -5.70
N PHE A 123 10.10 4.67 -5.36
CA PHE A 123 10.25 5.77 -6.30
C PHE A 123 11.20 5.43 -7.46
N GLU A 124 12.33 4.77 -7.15
CA GLU A 124 13.27 4.33 -8.17
C GLU A 124 12.66 3.23 -9.05
N LEU A 125 11.94 2.29 -8.47
CA LEU A 125 11.26 1.23 -9.22
C LEU A 125 10.17 1.79 -10.14
N LEU A 126 9.32 2.71 -9.66
CA LEU A 126 8.32 3.39 -10.49
C LEU A 126 8.94 4.22 -11.60
N LYS A 127 10.05 4.88 -11.35
CA LYS A 127 10.78 5.62 -12.37
C LYS A 127 11.24 4.70 -13.50
N ILE A 128 11.75 3.50 -13.18
CA ILE A 128 12.10 2.49 -14.17
C ILE A 128 10.88 2.06 -14.99
N GLU A 129 9.71 1.87 -14.36
CA GLU A 129 8.45 1.53 -15.05
C GLU A 129 8.04 2.64 -16.04
N ILE A 130 8.11 3.91 -15.61
CA ILE A 130 7.77 5.07 -16.43
C ILE A 130 8.73 5.22 -17.61
N GLU A 131 10.04 5.12 -17.38
CA GLU A 131 11.07 5.19 -18.42
C GLU A 131 10.94 4.05 -19.44
N SER A 132 10.50 2.87 -18.99
CA SER A 132 10.19 1.70 -19.82
C SER A 132 8.84 1.83 -20.55
N LYS A 133 8.07 2.90 -20.28
CA LYS A 133 6.72 3.12 -20.82
C LYS A 133 5.74 2.01 -20.48
N ASN A 134 5.95 1.34 -19.36
CA ASN A 134 5.01 0.37 -18.83
C ASN A 134 3.78 1.10 -18.30
N THR A 135 2.59 0.59 -18.63
CA THR A 135 1.33 1.11 -18.11
C THR A 135 0.48 -0.03 -17.58
N TYR A 136 -0.32 0.30 -16.56
CA TYR A 136 -1.12 -0.67 -15.83
C TYR A 136 -2.60 -0.30 -15.88
N ASP A 137 -3.42 -1.30 -16.01
CA ASP A 137 -4.87 -1.16 -16.08
C ASP A 137 -5.52 -0.99 -14.71
N ILE A 138 -4.93 -1.62 -13.70
CA ILE A 138 -5.30 -1.43 -12.31
C ILE A 138 -4.01 -1.22 -11.51
N ILE A 139 -3.97 -0.15 -10.73
CA ILE A 139 -2.89 0.11 -9.78
C ILE A 139 -3.45 0.10 -8.36
N TYR A 140 -2.82 -0.65 -7.47
CA TYR A 140 -3.05 -0.59 -6.02
C TYR A 140 -1.96 0.21 -5.33
N LEU A 141 -2.37 0.99 -4.33
CA LEU A 141 -1.53 1.59 -3.30
C LEU A 141 -2.27 1.47 -1.97
N GLN A 142 -1.98 0.44 -1.20
CA GLN A 142 -2.72 0.11 0.01
C GLN A 142 -1.88 0.31 1.27
N ASN A 143 -2.22 1.34 2.07
CA ASN A 143 -1.50 1.68 3.31
C ASN A 143 0.01 1.91 3.09
N VAL A 144 0.34 2.64 2.05
CA VAL A 144 1.72 3.02 1.68
C VAL A 144 1.88 4.53 1.70
N LEU A 145 0.86 5.28 1.20
CA LEU A 145 0.97 6.73 1.00
C LEU A 145 1.29 7.50 2.30
N GLU A 146 0.81 7.01 3.43
CA GLU A 146 1.06 7.57 4.76
C GLU A 146 2.51 7.42 5.25
N HIS A 147 3.28 6.54 4.62
CA HIS A 147 4.66 6.23 4.99
C HIS A 147 5.70 6.90 4.08
N VAL A 148 5.27 7.56 3.00
CA VAL A 148 6.21 8.16 2.05
C VAL A 148 6.49 9.63 2.35
N ILE A 149 7.71 10.07 2.09
CA ILE A 149 8.15 11.45 2.33
C ILE A 149 7.48 12.42 1.34
N ASN A 150 7.32 12.01 0.08
CA ASN A 150 6.74 12.80 -0.99
C ASN A 150 5.48 12.13 -1.57
N PRO A 151 4.32 12.20 -0.87
CA PRO A 151 3.10 11.54 -1.33
C PRO A 151 2.57 12.09 -2.65
N ILE A 152 2.77 13.38 -2.93
CA ILE A 152 2.31 14.01 -4.18
C ILE A 152 3.16 13.52 -5.36
N GLY A 153 4.48 13.42 -5.18
CA GLY A 153 5.38 12.85 -6.18
C GLY A 153 4.97 11.42 -6.53
N LEU A 154 4.77 10.57 -5.52
CA LEU A 154 4.32 9.18 -5.71
C LEU A 154 3.01 9.10 -6.50
N LEU A 155 2.00 9.91 -6.13
CA LEU A 155 0.73 9.91 -6.84
C LEU A 155 0.85 10.35 -8.32
N ASN A 156 1.74 11.30 -8.61
CA ASN A 156 2.03 11.71 -9.99
C ASN A 156 2.70 10.59 -10.79
N ASP A 157 3.66 9.89 -10.19
CA ASP A 157 4.37 8.78 -10.83
C ASP A 157 3.42 7.61 -11.11
N LEU A 158 2.57 7.27 -10.15
CA LEU A 158 1.51 6.27 -10.34
C LEU A 158 0.49 6.68 -11.42
N HIS A 159 0.12 7.97 -11.46
CA HIS A 159 -0.74 8.47 -12.54
C HIS A 159 -0.10 8.31 -13.91
N ASN A 160 1.21 8.58 -14.03
CA ASN A 160 1.95 8.41 -15.29
C ASN A 160 2.11 6.94 -15.70
N SER A 161 2.00 6.02 -14.75
CA SER A 161 2.03 4.57 -14.98
C SER A 161 0.64 3.98 -15.23
N LEU A 162 -0.43 4.77 -15.18
CA LEU A 162 -1.78 4.31 -15.41
C LEU A 162 -2.09 4.27 -16.92
N SER A 163 -2.75 3.21 -17.41
CA SER A 163 -3.26 3.17 -18.78
C SER A 163 -4.41 4.18 -18.97
N LEU A 164 -4.75 4.52 -20.22
CA LEU A 164 -5.74 5.57 -20.53
C LEU A 164 -7.08 5.37 -19.80
N ASP A 165 -7.55 4.13 -19.74
CA ASP A 165 -8.79 3.74 -19.04
C ASP A 165 -8.49 3.01 -17.72
N GLY A 166 -7.30 3.23 -17.16
CA GLY A 166 -6.84 2.57 -15.95
C GLY A 166 -7.55 3.06 -14.69
N VAL A 167 -7.57 2.22 -13.68
CA VAL A 167 -8.18 2.50 -12.37
C VAL A 167 -7.12 2.45 -11.29
N PHE A 168 -7.01 3.53 -10.53
CA PHE A 168 -6.16 3.61 -9.36
C PHE A 168 -6.99 3.40 -8.09
N ILE A 169 -6.57 2.44 -7.26
CA ILE A 169 -7.23 2.11 -5.99
C ILE A 169 -6.28 2.43 -4.85
N LEU A 170 -6.61 3.51 -4.16
CA LEU A 170 -5.85 4.02 -3.02
C LEU A 170 -6.59 3.73 -1.72
N THR A 171 -5.88 3.18 -0.73
CA THR A 171 -6.36 3.12 0.65
C THR A 171 -5.33 3.72 1.60
N VAL A 172 -5.82 4.51 2.54
CA VAL A 172 -5.03 5.11 3.62
C VAL A 172 -5.80 4.99 4.94
N PRO A 173 -5.13 4.98 6.09
CA PRO A 173 -5.79 5.10 7.38
C PRO A 173 -6.64 6.37 7.43
N ASN A 174 -7.86 6.26 7.98
CA ASN A 174 -8.75 7.40 8.16
C ASN A 174 -8.58 8.02 9.55
N ASP A 175 -7.34 8.44 9.84
CA ASP A 175 -7.00 9.09 11.11
C ASP A 175 -7.66 10.47 11.22
N PHE A 176 -7.83 10.92 12.46
CA PHE A 176 -8.56 12.15 12.81
C PHE A 176 -10.05 12.17 12.39
N SER A 177 -10.59 11.03 11.96
CA SER A 177 -12.02 10.89 11.65
C SER A 177 -12.89 11.15 12.90
N ILE A 178 -14.16 11.48 12.67
CA ILE A 178 -15.15 11.66 13.76
C ILE A 178 -15.25 10.37 14.58
N ILE A 179 -15.24 9.22 13.93
CA ILE A 179 -15.34 7.90 14.59
C ILE A 179 -14.12 7.64 15.46
N GLN A 180 -12.92 7.90 14.95
CA GLN A 180 -11.68 7.72 15.72
C GLN A 180 -11.64 8.65 16.94
N LYS A 181 -11.96 9.94 16.76
CA LYS A 181 -12.05 10.90 17.87
C LYS A 181 -13.04 10.47 18.93
N GLU A 182 -14.20 9.95 18.54
CA GLU A 182 -15.21 9.44 19.47
C GLU A 182 -14.74 8.16 20.18
N ALA A 183 -14.04 7.25 19.47
CA ALA A 183 -13.44 6.05 20.07
C ALA A 183 -12.36 6.41 21.11
N ILE A 184 -11.50 7.40 20.83
CA ILE A 184 -10.53 7.95 21.79
C ILE A 184 -11.25 8.57 22.99
N ARG A 185 -12.27 9.40 22.77
CA ARG A 185 -13.07 10.03 23.83
C ARG A 185 -13.71 8.98 24.76
N ARG A 186 -14.18 7.87 24.19
CA ARG A 186 -14.77 6.74 24.95
C ARG A 186 -13.72 5.77 25.53
N LYS A 187 -12.43 6.01 25.30
CA LYS A 187 -11.33 5.14 25.72
C LYS A 187 -11.41 3.71 25.14
N HIS A 188 -11.99 3.54 23.96
CA HIS A 188 -11.96 2.29 23.21
C HIS A 188 -10.62 2.09 22.50
N ILE A 189 -9.95 3.20 22.12
CA ILE A 189 -8.59 3.24 21.63
C ILE A 189 -7.84 4.37 22.34
N ASP A 190 -6.54 4.23 22.52
CA ASP A 190 -5.67 5.17 23.23
C ASP A 190 -4.62 5.83 22.32
N LYS A 191 -4.53 5.42 21.06
CA LYS A 191 -3.53 5.87 20.10
C LYS A 191 -4.16 6.39 18.80
N GLU A 192 -3.56 7.41 18.27
CA GLU A 192 -3.71 7.83 16.88
C GLU A 192 -2.65 7.06 16.07
N PHE A 193 -3.08 6.14 15.21
CA PHE A 193 -2.23 5.09 14.66
C PHE A 193 -1.01 5.60 13.90
N TRP A 194 -1.13 6.59 13.05
CA TRP A 194 -0.02 7.01 12.22
C TRP A 194 0.96 7.98 12.88
N VAL A 195 0.67 8.48 14.05
CA VAL A 195 1.62 9.31 14.84
C VAL A 195 2.58 8.46 15.65
N SER A 196 2.38 7.14 15.71
CA SER A 196 3.18 6.21 16.50
C SER A 196 4.15 5.35 15.69
N ALA A 197 4.09 5.40 14.36
CA ALA A 197 5.04 4.76 13.46
C ALA A 197 5.90 5.81 12.71
N PRO A 198 7.14 5.50 12.33
CA PRO A 198 7.95 6.40 11.52
C PRO A 198 7.36 6.57 10.12
#